data_a89d14c7ef21cccf81b14200f8adc9ee
#
_entry.id   a89d14c7ef21cccf81b14200f8adc9ee
#
_cell.length_a   1.000
_cell.length_b   1.000
_cell.length_c   1.000
_cell.angle_alpha   90.00
_cell.angle_beta   90.00
_cell.angle_gamma   90.00
#
_symmetry.space_group_name_H-M   'P 1'
#
loop_
_entity.id
_entity.type
_entity.pdbx_description
1 polymer ?
#
loop_
_entity_poly.entity_id
_entity_poly.type
_entity_poly.pdbx_seq_one_letter_code
_entity_poly.pdbx_strand_id
1 'polypeptide(L)'
;MQRGRFGHRPRNDARYYNGIYPFIQTGNIVNASVSNERIQYTQTLNELGLSTSRLFDEKVLVITIAANIGYTAILDYPACFPDSLVALKPKDSDLTLEYLNIYIRFIRQYIENLAPQAAQRNINLKQLGKLPIIIPNRNVQQEVVSIMEVAYSEKMKKEKEAQILLESIDTYLLQELGINLPSQEENTLESRMFYVSADKTLGNRLDPRKYTQKYQHLFSAIENAPFPRKCLRDLLVDSVSGNWGKDDSVADENLVSSLAIRATEFDNKYNLNLDNKRMKFRKYDAMIYEKIKLTPNDILIEKSGGSDNQPVGRVAFIEKEMVETRSLAYSNFIHKIVINETEAVPRYVYEYLRLIHNIKITEVMQTQTNGIKNLIMGEYFNLTIILPEKEKQLTIAREASRKRRQALEIEMKASQILEAARIQVKKILLGDSL
;
A
#
# COMPACT_ATOMS: atom_id res chain seq x y z
N MET A 1 11.92 8.36 31.30
CA MET A 1 11.88 7.31 30.25
C MET A 1 11.71 5.96 30.91
N GLN A 2 10.74 5.19 30.42
CA GLN A 2 10.46 3.86 30.97
C GLN A 2 10.16 2.89 29.82
N ARG A 3 10.95 1.81 29.72
CA ARG A 3 10.80 0.82 28.67
C ARG A 3 9.60 -0.09 28.96
N GLY A 4 8.83 -0.43 27.92
CA GLY A 4 7.79 -1.44 27.99
C GLY A 4 8.37 -2.81 28.34
N ARG A 5 7.48 -3.74 28.67
CA ARG A 5 7.83 -5.11 29.06
C ARG A 5 6.78 -6.09 28.60
N PHE A 6 7.21 -7.21 28.04
CA PHE A 6 6.41 -8.42 27.86
C PHE A 6 7.39 -9.60 27.92
N GLY A 7 7.41 -10.25 29.08
CA GLY A 7 8.46 -11.24 29.42
C GLY A 7 8.26 -12.61 28.82
N HIS A 8 7.01 -12.97 28.41
CA HIS A 8 6.72 -14.30 27.87
C HIS A 8 7.27 -14.50 26.45
N ARG A 9 7.71 -15.74 26.18
CA ARG A 9 8.11 -16.21 24.83
C ARG A 9 7.57 -17.64 24.63
N PRO A 10 7.02 -17.97 23.43
CA PRO A 10 6.83 -17.08 22.27
C PRO A 10 5.79 -15.97 22.51
N ARG A 11 5.94 -14.85 21.81
CA ARG A 11 5.06 -13.67 22.00
C ARG A 11 3.61 -13.86 21.55
N ASN A 12 3.32 -14.88 20.76
CA ASN A 12 2.00 -15.19 20.21
C ASN A 12 1.23 -16.29 20.97
N ASP A 13 1.64 -16.61 22.17
CA ASP A 13 0.94 -17.60 23.01
C ASP A 13 -0.43 -17.07 23.44
N ALA A 14 -1.49 -17.69 22.92
CA ALA A 14 -2.89 -17.26 23.11
C ALA A 14 -3.33 -17.18 24.57
N ARG A 15 -2.66 -17.93 25.49
CA ARG A 15 -2.99 -17.95 26.92
C ARG A 15 -2.81 -16.59 27.61
N TYR A 16 -2.09 -15.65 27.01
CA TYR A 16 -1.76 -14.34 27.59
C TYR A 16 -2.65 -13.20 27.06
N TYR A 17 -3.51 -13.50 26.09
CA TYR A 17 -4.29 -12.51 25.34
C TYR A 17 -5.80 -12.62 25.63
N ASN A 18 -6.57 -11.78 24.93
CA ASN A 18 -8.03 -11.75 24.94
C ASN A 18 -8.65 -11.41 26.30
N GLY A 19 -8.01 -10.50 27.06
CA GLY A 19 -8.55 -9.92 28.30
C GLY A 19 -8.96 -8.46 28.10
N ILE A 20 -8.83 -7.67 29.17
CA ILE A 20 -9.31 -6.27 29.21
C ILE A 20 -8.21 -5.23 29.05
N TYR A 21 -6.93 -5.61 29.13
CA TYR A 21 -5.81 -4.65 29.10
C TYR A 21 -5.32 -4.43 27.67
N PRO A 22 -5.48 -3.21 27.09
CA PRO A 22 -4.94 -2.90 25.77
C PRO A 22 -3.46 -3.22 25.65
N PHE A 23 -3.06 -3.87 24.55
CA PHE A 23 -1.67 -4.18 24.24
C PHE A 23 -1.23 -3.51 22.96
N ILE A 24 -0.44 -2.45 23.11
CA ILE A 24 0.03 -1.62 22.01
C ILE A 24 1.30 -2.22 21.42
N GLN A 25 1.34 -2.35 20.11
CA GLN A 25 2.50 -2.82 19.36
C GLN A 25 3.19 -1.70 18.57
N THR A 26 4.40 -1.96 18.09
CA THR A 26 5.17 -1.00 17.28
C THR A 26 4.35 -0.48 16.09
N GLY A 27 3.61 -1.35 15.39
CA GLY A 27 2.74 -0.97 14.27
C GLY A 27 1.65 0.02 14.66
N ASN A 28 1.05 -0.11 15.85
CA ASN A 28 0.03 0.83 16.33
C ASN A 28 0.59 2.24 16.50
N ILE A 29 1.84 2.35 17.04
CA ILE A 29 2.52 3.65 17.18
C ILE A 29 2.88 4.24 15.82
N VAL A 30 3.39 3.42 14.89
CA VAL A 30 3.71 3.87 13.54
C VAL A 30 2.46 4.41 12.85
N ASN A 31 1.35 3.67 12.89
CA ASN A 31 0.10 4.08 12.27
C ASN A 31 -0.41 5.41 12.88
N ALA A 32 -0.50 5.50 14.21
CA ALA A 32 -0.91 6.71 14.90
C ALA A 32 0.03 7.91 14.62
N SER A 33 1.33 7.66 14.47
CA SER A 33 2.30 8.70 14.12
C SER A 33 2.11 9.22 12.68
N VAL A 34 1.80 8.35 11.73
CA VAL A 34 1.62 8.69 10.32
C VAL A 34 0.27 9.36 10.08
N SER A 35 -0.83 8.80 10.64
CA SER A 35 -2.17 9.34 10.51
C SER A 35 -2.42 10.57 11.40
N ASN A 36 -1.55 10.82 12.39
CA ASN A 36 -1.76 11.81 13.46
C ASN A 36 -3.07 11.58 14.25
N GLU A 37 -3.48 10.34 14.38
CA GLU A 37 -4.68 9.95 15.11
C GLU A 37 -4.33 9.34 16.46
N ARG A 38 -5.37 9.11 17.27
CA ARG A 38 -5.26 8.37 18.54
C ARG A 38 -4.77 6.95 18.29
N ILE A 39 -3.93 6.42 19.19
CA ILE A 39 -3.43 5.05 19.10
C ILE A 39 -4.61 4.08 19.13
N GLN A 40 -4.73 3.26 18.08
CA GLN A 40 -5.69 2.17 18.00
C GLN A 40 -4.97 0.86 18.36
N TYR A 41 -5.68 -0.06 18.98
CA TYR A 41 -5.17 -1.39 19.30
C TYR A 41 -6.13 -2.48 18.82
N THR A 42 -5.60 -3.65 18.51
CA THR A 42 -6.36 -4.82 18.08
C THR A 42 -6.16 -6.01 19.04
N GLN A 43 -5.23 -5.88 19.97
CA GLN A 43 -4.88 -6.92 20.92
C GLN A 43 -5.06 -6.43 22.35
N THR A 44 -5.46 -7.35 23.23
CA THR A 44 -5.56 -7.13 24.66
C THR A 44 -4.88 -8.25 25.43
N LEU A 45 -4.38 -7.94 26.61
CA LEU A 45 -3.85 -8.92 27.56
C LEU A 45 -4.90 -9.25 28.62
N ASN A 46 -4.87 -10.49 29.12
CA ASN A 46 -5.57 -10.90 30.32
C ASN A 46 -4.67 -10.73 31.57
N GLU A 47 -5.13 -11.18 32.75
CA GLU A 47 -4.37 -11.08 34.00
C GLU A 47 -3.00 -11.79 33.93
N LEU A 48 -2.93 -12.94 33.26
CA LEU A 48 -1.67 -13.64 33.05
C LEU A 48 -0.72 -12.85 32.16
N GLY A 49 -1.25 -12.22 31.11
CA GLY A 49 -0.49 -11.31 30.22
C GLY A 49 -0.01 -10.07 30.98
N LEU A 50 -0.87 -9.48 31.80
CA LEU A 50 -0.52 -8.33 32.63
C LEU A 50 0.62 -8.68 33.58
N SER A 51 0.61 -9.85 34.23
CA SER A 51 1.67 -10.25 35.17
C SER A 51 3.08 -10.30 34.56
N THR A 52 3.16 -10.51 33.25
CA THR A 52 4.42 -10.52 32.47
C THR A 52 4.75 -9.19 31.79
N SER A 53 3.83 -8.23 31.87
CA SER A 53 3.94 -6.93 31.20
C SER A 53 4.14 -5.79 32.21
N ARG A 54 3.98 -4.59 31.72
CA ARG A 54 3.92 -3.36 32.53
C ARG A 54 2.75 -2.54 32.03
N LEU A 55 1.85 -2.16 32.94
CA LEU A 55 0.78 -1.24 32.67
C LEU A 55 1.29 0.20 32.79
N PHE A 56 0.93 1.04 31.83
CA PHE A 56 1.08 2.48 31.83
C PHE A 56 -0.31 3.08 31.92
N ASP A 57 -0.63 3.68 33.03
CA ASP A 57 -1.96 4.24 33.38
C ASP A 57 -2.00 5.77 33.33
N GLU A 58 -0.86 6.39 33.08
CA GLU A 58 -0.75 7.83 32.92
C GLU A 58 -0.60 8.22 31.44
N LYS A 59 -0.97 9.47 31.11
CA LYS A 59 -0.72 10.05 29.79
C LYS A 59 0.79 10.15 29.54
N VAL A 60 1.29 9.49 28.52
CA VAL A 60 2.71 9.43 28.15
C VAL A 60 2.91 9.52 26.64
N LEU A 61 4.07 10.00 26.23
CA LEU A 61 4.50 9.88 24.83
C LEU A 61 5.21 8.53 24.66
N VAL A 62 4.77 7.73 23.69
CA VAL A 62 5.39 6.44 23.38
C VAL A 62 6.23 6.59 22.12
N ILE A 63 7.49 6.11 22.18
CA ILE A 63 8.43 6.10 21.05
C ILE A 63 8.85 4.68 20.69
N THR A 64 8.96 4.41 19.39
CA THR A 64 9.51 3.16 18.86
C THR A 64 11.03 3.20 18.84
N ILE A 65 11.67 2.15 19.35
CA ILE A 65 13.14 2.05 19.43
C ILE A 65 13.74 0.90 18.63
N ALA A 66 12.91 0.06 18.00
CA ALA A 66 13.33 -1.10 17.22
C ALA A 66 12.55 -1.17 15.89
N ALA A 67 13.18 -1.67 14.84
CA ALA A 67 12.67 -1.80 13.48
C ALA A 67 12.31 -0.44 12.84
N ASN A 68 11.15 0.11 13.17
CA ASN A 68 10.70 1.45 12.76
C ASN A 68 11.06 2.46 13.86
N ILE A 69 12.25 3.01 13.83
CA ILE A 69 12.80 3.85 14.90
C ILE A 69 12.26 5.28 14.84
N GLY A 70 11.96 5.87 16.02
CA GLY A 70 11.66 7.29 16.18
C GLY A 70 10.22 7.70 15.85
N TYR A 71 9.32 6.76 15.60
CA TYR A 71 7.89 7.07 15.53
C TYR A 71 7.32 7.29 16.92
N THR A 72 6.46 8.30 17.08
CA THR A 72 5.88 8.67 18.37
C THR A 72 4.39 8.87 18.28
N ALA A 73 3.69 8.54 19.38
CA ALA A 73 2.29 8.85 19.57
C ALA A 73 2.00 9.04 21.07
N ILE A 74 1.02 9.87 21.39
CA ILE A 74 0.58 10.09 22.77
C ILE A 74 -0.38 8.97 23.16
N LEU A 75 -0.07 8.27 24.25
CA LEU A 75 -0.93 7.30 24.90
C LEU A 75 -1.73 8.02 26.00
N ASP A 76 -3.05 8.09 25.86
CA ASP A 76 -3.97 8.82 26.74
C ASP A 76 -4.98 7.90 27.46
N TYR A 77 -4.72 6.59 27.44
CA TYR A 77 -5.50 5.56 28.14
C TYR A 77 -4.57 4.49 28.70
N PRO A 78 -5.01 3.72 29.73
CA PRO A 78 -4.20 2.65 30.29
C PRO A 78 -3.89 1.56 29.27
N ALA A 79 -2.61 1.23 29.10
CA ALA A 79 -2.18 0.17 28.17
C ALA A 79 -0.85 -0.47 28.55
N CYS A 80 -0.63 -1.68 28.06
CA CYS A 80 0.65 -2.38 28.10
C CYS A 80 1.33 -2.32 26.72
N PHE A 81 2.65 -2.43 26.68
CA PHE A 81 3.39 -2.55 25.43
C PHE A 81 4.76 -3.22 25.63
N PRO A 82 5.33 -3.82 24.55
CA PRO A 82 6.56 -4.59 24.63
C PRO A 82 7.82 -3.70 24.77
N ASP A 83 8.94 -4.35 24.96
CA ASP A 83 10.27 -3.78 25.12
C ASP A 83 10.84 -3.06 23.90
N SER A 84 10.18 -3.12 22.74
CA SER A 84 10.45 -2.32 21.54
C SER A 84 9.92 -0.89 21.60
N LEU A 85 9.16 -0.57 22.65
CA LEU A 85 8.55 0.74 22.90
C LEU A 85 9.03 1.31 24.22
N VAL A 86 9.11 2.66 24.28
CA VAL A 86 9.53 3.40 25.48
C VAL A 86 8.52 4.52 25.75
N ALA A 87 8.04 4.59 26.99
CA ALA A 87 7.28 5.73 27.48
C ALA A 87 8.23 6.88 27.85
N LEU A 88 7.90 8.07 27.37
CA LEU A 88 8.55 9.33 27.71
C LEU A 88 7.58 10.18 28.50
N LYS A 89 8.00 10.65 29.67
CA LYS A 89 7.29 11.63 30.49
C LYS A 89 8.27 12.74 30.82
N PRO A 90 7.98 14.00 30.46
CA PRO A 90 8.78 15.14 30.88
C PRO A 90 8.88 15.19 32.41
N LYS A 91 10.05 15.51 32.93
CA LYS A 91 10.25 15.76 34.34
C LYS A 91 9.91 17.21 34.68
N ASP A 92 10.18 18.09 33.74
CA ASP A 92 9.93 19.51 33.81
C ASP A 92 8.50 19.81 33.35
N SER A 93 7.79 20.62 34.14
CA SER A 93 6.46 21.12 33.79
C SER A 93 6.48 22.00 32.54
N ASP A 94 7.63 22.59 32.22
CA ASP A 94 7.76 23.52 31.09
C ASP A 94 7.75 22.85 29.73
N LEU A 95 7.91 21.52 29.67
CA LEU A 95 7.87 20.75 28.45
C LEU A 95 6.54 20.00 28.31
N THR A 96 5.74 20.33 27.27
CA THR A 96 4.47 19.65 27.00
C THR A 96 4.67 18.35 26.20
N LEU A 97 3.79 17.36 26.40
CA LEU A 97 3.83 16.10 25.65
C LEU A 97 3.53 16.32 24.16
N GLU A 98 2.63 17.22 23.86
CA GLU A 98 2.22 17.57 22.50
C GLU A 98 3.41 18.16 21.72
N TYR A 99 4.10 19.14 22.31
CA TYR A 99 5.31 19.71 21.72
C TYR A 99 6.42 18.66 21.58
N LEU A 100 6.67 17.86 22.62
CA LEU A 100 7.67 16.80 22.58
C LEU A 100 7.39 15.78 21.47
N ASN A 101 6.12 15.42 21.26
CA ASN A 101 5.70 14.55 20.18
C ASN A 101 6.06 15.14 18.80
N ILE A 102 5.75 16.40 18.57
CA ILE A 102 6.07 17.08 17.30
C ILE A 102 7.59 17.23 17.14
N TYR A 103 8.30 17.62 18.19
CA TYR A 103 9.74 17.79 18.15
C TYR A 103 10.46 16.48 17.80
N ILE A 104 10.11 15.37 18.44
CA ILE A 104 10.71 14.06 18.14
C ILE A 104 10.40 13.62 16.70
N ARG A 105 9.18 13.84 16.21
CA ARG A 105 8.84 13.57 14.80
C ARG A 105 9.67 14.43 13.84
N PHE A 106 9.94 15.67 14.22
CA PHE A 106 10.77 16.58 13.42
C PHE A 106 12.22 16.09 13.32
N ILE A 107 12.82 15.63 14.43
CA ILE A 107 14.19 15.09 14.46
C ILE A 107 14.27 13.58 14.18
N ARG A 108 13.19 12.93 13.74
CA ARG A 108 13.13 11.46 13.56
C ARG A 108 14.28 10.90 12.71
N GLN A 109 14.62 11.57 11.61
CA GLN A 109 15.72 11.13 10.75
C GLN A 109 17.07 11.14 11.49
N TYR A 110 17.30 12.12 12.32
CA TYR A 110 18.48 12.16 13.18
C TYR A 110 18.49 11.00 14.18
N ILE A 111 17.34 10.71 14.81
CA ILE A 111 17.20 9.58 15.73
C ILE A 111 17.46 8.25 15.02
N GLU A 112 16.94 8.07 13.83
CA GLU A 112 17.13 6.85 13.01
C GLU A 112 18.60 6.66 12.64
N ASN A 113 19.34 7.73 12.37
CA ASN A 113 20.77 7.70 12.06
C ASN A 113 21.65 7.37 13.26
N LEU A 114 21.15 7.52 14.50
CA LEU A 114 21.87 7.10 15.71
C LEU A 114 21.90 5.56 15.89
N ALA A 115 21.02 4.84 15.19
CA ALA A 115 20.99 3.39 15.25
C ALA A 115 22.18 2.79 14.49
N PRO A 116 22.92 1.82 15.09
CA PRO A 116 23.97 1.13 14.39
C PRO A 116 23.46 0.47 13.09
N GLN A 117 24.30 0.42 12.07
CA GLN A 117 24.01 -0.30 10.83
C GLN A 117 24.19 -1.82 11.04
N ALA A 118 23.31 -2.42 11.85
CA ALA A 118 23.28 -3.86 12.10
C ALA A 118 22.05 -4.47 11.43
N ALA A 119 22.00 -5.80 11.31
CA ALA A 119 20.86 -6.54 10.74
C ALA A 119 19.51 -6.23 11.41
N GLN A 120 19.51 -5.89 12.70
CA GLN A 120 18.38 -5.31 13.42
C GLN A 120 18.77 -3.93 13.97
N ARG A 121 18.27 -2.88 13.34
CA ARG A 121 18.43 -1.51 13.85
C ARG A 121 17.64 -1.35 15.15
N ASN A 122 18.32 -0.90 16.20
CA ASN A 122 17.74 -0.65 17.51
C ASN A 122 18.48 0.51 18.20
N ILE A 123 17.78 1.38 18.91
CA ILE A 123 18.36 2.40 19.80
C ILE A 123 18.14 1.99 21.26
N ASN A 124 19.13 2.18 22.10
CA ASN A 124 18.98 1.95 23.53
C ASN A 124 18.58 3.23 24.30
N LEU A 125 18.15 3.05 25.54
CA LEU A 125 17.72 4.18 26.40
C LEU A 125 18.84 5.20 26.65
N LYS A 126 20.11 4.76 26.66
CA LYS A 126 21.26 5.63 26.88
C LYS A 126 21.50 6.56 25.68
N GLN A 127 21.29 6.05 24.46
CA GLN A 127 21.37 6.85 23.24
C GLN A 127 20.17 7.82 23.16
N LEU A 128 18.96 7.32 23.43
CA LEU A 128 17.75 8.13 23.45
C LEU A 128 17.83 9.28 24.48
N GLY A 129 18.41 9.01 25.66
CA GLY A 129 18.57 10.01 26.73
C GLY A 129 19.60 11.11 26.45
N LYS A 130 20.40 10.96 25.39
CA LYS A 130 21.38 11.97 24.96
C LYS A 130 20.84 12.89 23.87
N LEU A 131 19.59 12.71 23.42
CA LEU A 131 19.01 13.57 22.40
C LEU A 131 18.91 14.99 22.90
N PRO A 132 19.45 15.98 22.19
CA PRO A 132 19.23 17.38 22.50
C PRO A 132 17.77 17.75 22.21
N ILE A 133 17.11 18.43 23.13
CA ILE A 133 15.74 18.92 22.99
C ILE A 133 15.77 20.43 23.19
N ILE A 134 15.30 21.18 22.20
CA ILE A 134 15.05 22.62 22.32
C ILE A 134 13.77 22.79 23.13
N ILE A 135 13.83 23.52 24.23
CA ILE A 135 12.66 23.78 25.08
C ILE A 135 12.40 25.30 25.07
N PRO A 136 11.58 25.78 24.11
CA PRO A 136 11.18 27.19 24.10
C PRO A 136 10.13 27.43 25.18
N ASN A 137 9.79 28.72 25.40
CA ASN A 137 8.70 29.06 26.31
C ASN A 137 7.35 28.44 25.86
N ARG A 138 6.38 28.38 26.77
CA ARG A 138 5.07 27.74 26.56
C ARG A 138 4.31 28.28 25.36
N ASN A 139 4.37 29.59 25.11
CA ASN A 139 3.66 30.18 23.98
C ASN A 139 4.21 29.70 22.66
N VAL A 140 5.53 29.61 22.53
CA VAL A 140 6.18 29.06 21.31
C VAL A 140 5.90 27.57 21.16
N GLN A 141 5.86 26.78 22.23
CA GLN A 141 5.47 25.37 22.17
C GLN A 141 4.03 25.23 21.63
N GLN A 142 3.09 26.02 22.13
CA GLN A 142 1.70 26.03 21.69
C GLN A 142 1.57 26.47 20.22
N GLU A 143 2.33 27.46 19.79
CA GLU A 143 2.38 27.91 18.39
C GLU A 143 2.84 26.79 17.48
N VAL A 144 3.95 26.11 17.81
CA VAL A 144 4.48 24.96 17.06
C VAL A 144 3.45 23.82 16.97
N VAL A 145 2.79 23.51 18.10
CA VAL A 145 1.73 22.49 18.14
C VAL A 145 0.58 22.88 17.22
N SER A 146 0.08 24.10 17.32
CA SER A 146 -1.04 24.59 16.52
C SER A 146 -0.74 24.55 15.01
N ILE A 147 0.44 25.02 14.60
CA ILE A 147 0.87 24.97 13.18
C ILE A 147 0.84 23.53 12.65
N MET A 148 1.41 22.60 13.41
CA MET A 148 1.52 21.22 12.96
C MET A 148 0.18 20.47 13.00
N GLU A 149 -0.68 20.72 14.00
CA GLU A 149 -2.02 20.12 14.07
C GLU A 149 -2.90 20.58 12.91
N VAL A 150 -2.89 21.86 12.56
CA VAL A 150 -3.59 22.39 11.39
C VAL A 150 -3.08 21.73 10.12
N ALA A 151 -1.77 21.66 9.94
CA ALA A 151 -1.15 21.06 8.76
C ALA A 151 -1.48 19.58 8.62
N TYR A 152 -1.45 18.81 9.71
CA TYR A 152 -1.85 17.39 9.71
C TYR A 152 -3.34 17.24 9.38
N SER A 153 -4.21 18.05 9.97
CA SER A 153 -5.65 18.00 9.69
C SER A 153 -5.96 18.30 8.23
N GLU A 154 -5.37 19.33 7.66
CA GLU A 154 -5.53 19.69 6.25
C GLU A 154 -4.98 18.62 5.31
N LYS A 155 -3.80 18.06 5.63
CA LYS A 155 -3.21 16.95 4.89
C LYS A 155 -4.18 15.76 4.84
N MET A 156 -4.68 15.31 5.99
CA MET A 156 -5.62 14.18 6.08
C MET A 156 -6.90 14.44 5.29
N LYS A 157 -7.45 15.65 5.38
CA LYS A 157 -8.64 16.05 4.61
C LYS A 157 -8.39 15.90 3.10
N LYS A 158 -7.24 16.38 2.61
CA LYS A 158 -6.87 16.27 1.20
C LYS A 158 -6.58 14.83 0.77
N GLU A 159 -5.90 14.05 1.58
CA GLU A 159 -5.66 12.64 1.28
C GLU A 159 -6.97 11.86 1.19
N LYS A 160 -7.94 12.15 2.06
CA LYS A 160 -9.29 11.56 1.99
C LYS A 160 -10.05 12.01 0.73
N GLU A 161 -9.94 13.29 0.36
CA GLU A 161 -10.53 13.83 -0.89
C GLU A 161 -9.95 13.12 -2.11
N ALA A 162 -8.62 12.94 -2.18
CA ALA A 162 -7.96 12.21 -3.24
C ALA A 162 -8.41 10.74 -3.30
N GLN A 163 -8.53 10.09 -2.15
CA GLN A 163 -8.99 8.71 -2.06
C GLN A 163 -10.42 8.54 -2.59
N ILE A 164 -11.35 9.41 -2.18
CA ILE A 164 -12.74 9.41 -2.67
C ILE A 164 -12.78 9.61 -4.18
N LEU A 165 -11.92 10.49 -4.71
CA LEU A 165 -11.84 10.73 -6.15
C LEU A 165 -11.35 9.49 -6.90
N LEU A 166 -10.34 8.78 -6.37
CA LEU A 166 -9.85 7.52 -6.95
C LEU A 166 -10.93 6.42 -6.93
N GLU A 167 -11.63 6.27 -5.81
CA GLU A 167 -12.72 5.29 -5.66
C GLU A 167 -13.89 5.60 -6.60
N SER A 168 -14.14 6.88 -6.89
CA SER A 168 -15.18 7.31 -7.83
C SER A 168 -14.92 6.87 -9.28
N ILE A 169 -13.68 6.45 -9.62
CA ILE A 169 -13.35 5.92 -10.95
C ILE A 169 -14.07 4.59 -11.16
N ASP A 170 -14.09 3.72 -10.16
CA ASP A 170 -14.75 2.40 -10.26
C ASP A 170 -16.27 2.57 -10.40
N THR A 171 -16.86 3.42 -9.58
CA THR A 171 -18.30 3.75 -9.68
C THR A 171 -18.64 4.30 -11.05
N TYR A 172 -17.80 5.19 -11.59
CA TYR A 172 -17.98 5.76 -12.92
C TYR A 172 -17.91 4.69 -14.02
N LEU A 173 -16.91 3.81 -13.98
CA LEU A 173 -16.80 2.71 -14.95
C LEU A 173 -18.00 1.78 -14.89
N LEU A 174 -18.42 1.38 -13.69
CA LEU A 174 -19.59 0.52 -13.50
C LEU A 174 -20.85 1.13 -14.11
N GLN A 175 -21.09 2.43 -13.87
CA GLN A 175 -22.23 3.16 -14.43
C GLN A 175 -22.16 3.25 -15.95
N GLU A 176 -21.04 3.68 -16.51
CA GLU A 176 -20.83 3.84 -17.95
C GLU A 176 -20.96 2.51 -18.73
N LEU A 177 -20.57 1.40 -18.09
CA LEU A 177 -20.63 0.06 -18.68
C LEU A 177 -21.93 -0.68 -18.38
N GLY A 178 -22.80 -0.10 -17.56
CA GLY A 178 -24.06 -0.75 -17.17
C GLY A 178 -23.88 -2.02 -16.34
N ILE A 179 -22.78 -2.08 -15.55
CA ILE A 179 -22.47 -3.20 -14.66
C ILE A 179 -23.14 -2.96 -13.31
N ASN A 180 -24.16 -3.75 -12.99
CA ASN A 180 -24.84 -3.71 -11.71
C ASN A 180 -24.26 -4.77 -10.79
N LEU A 181 -23.40 -4.32 -9.85
CA LEU A 181 -22.81 -5.23 -8.88
C LEU A 181 -23.88 -5.74 -7.90
N PRO A 182 -23.80 -7.02 -7.47
CA PRO A 182 -24.68 -7.56 -6.45
C PRO A 182 -24.47 -6.84 -5.12
N SER A 183 -25.52 -6.77 -4.30
CA SER A 183 -25.39 -6.36 -2.90
C SER A 183 -24.46 -7.30 -2.16
N GLN A 184 -23.77 -6.75 -1.15
CA GLN A 184 -22.85 -7.56 -0.35
C GLN A 184 -23.64 -8.60 0.44
N GLU A 185 -23.37 -9.89 0.20
CA GLU A 185 -24.01 -11.00 0.92
C GLU A 185 -23.46 -11.10 2.35
N GLU A 186 -24.34 -11.37 3.29
CA GLU A 186 -23.93 -11.69 4.65
C GLU A 186 -23.15 -13.02 4.67
N ASN A 187 -22.08 -13.08 5.44
CA ASN A 187 -21.25 -14.27 5.57
C ASN A 187 -21.89 -15.28 6.57
N THR A 188 -23.02 -15.86 6.18
CA THR A 188 -23.74 -16.87 6.96
C THR A 188 -23.34 -18.29 6.54
N LEU A 189 -23.73 -19.30 7.34
CA LEU A 189 -23.54 -20.70 6.97
C LEU A 189 -24.29 -21.03 5.68
N GLU A 190 -25.50 -20.49 5.51
CA GLU A 190 -26.35 -20.69 4.34
C GLU A 190 -25.73 -20.11 3.08
N SER A 191 -25.13 -18.92 3.13
CA SER A 191 -24.44 -18.29 1.99
C SER A 191 -23.17 -19.05 1.57
N ARG A 192 -22.62 -19.92 2.42
CA ARG A 192 -21.48 -20.80 2.12
C ARG A 192 -21.87 -22.13 1.52
N MET A 193 -23.15 -22.51 1.61
CA MET A 193 -23.67 -23.76 1.06
C MET A 193 -24.31 -23.50 -0.31
N PHE A 194 -23.79 -24.12 -1.34
CA PHE A 194 -24.28 -23.96 -2.70
C PHE A 194 -24.14 -25.26 -3.50
N TYR A 195 -24.97 -25.41 -4.51
CA TYR A 195 -24.95 -26.56 -5.43
C TYR A 195 -24.47 -26.08 -6.78
N VAL A 196 -23.62 -26.88 -7.42
CA VAL A 196 -23.12 -26.63 -8.79
C VAL A 196 -23.44 -27.85 -9.63
N SER A 197 -24.08 -27.65 -10.79
CA SER A 197 -24.33 -28.73 -11.70
C SER A 197 -23.03 -29.20 -12.36
N ALA A 198 -22.95 -30.53 -12.62
CA ALA A 198 -21.74 -31.17 -13.12
C ALA A 198 -21.25 -30.60 -14.47
N ASP A 199 -22.18 -30.17 -15.35
CA ASP A 199 -21.88 -29.55 -16.63
C ASP A 199 -21.06 -28.26 -16.49
N LYS A 200 -21.28 -27.46 -15.41
CA LYS A 200 -20.49 -26.26 -15.14
C LYS A 200 -19.07 -26.53 -14.62
N THR A 201 -18.83 -27.76 -14.13
CA THR A 201 -17.53 -28.16 -13.59
C THR A 201 -16.70 -28.97 -14.58
N LEU A 202 -17.32 -29.59 -15.56
CA LEU A 202 -16.65 -30.38 -16.60
C LEU A 202 -15.68 -29.49 -17.40
N GLY A 203 -14.41 -29.92 -17.45
CA GLY A 203 -13.36 -29.17 -18.14
C GLY A 203 -12.89 -27.89 -17.42
N ASN A 204 -13.47 -27.55 -16.28
CA ASN A 204 -13.11 -26.39 -15.46
C ASN A 204 -12.40 -26.81 -14.19
N ARG A 205 -11.70 -25.85 -13.58
CA ARG A 205 -11.04 -26.03 -12.30
C ARG A 205 -12.05 -26.17 -11.16
N LEU A 206 -11.88 -27.20 -10.33
CA LEU A 206 -12.71 -27.46 -9.15
C LEU A 206 -12.26 -26.59 -7.94
N ASP A 207 -12.26 -25.28 -8.09
CA ASP A 207 -12.04 -24.33 -6.99
C ASP A 207 -13.42 -23.90 -6.44
N PRO A 208 -13.80 -24.29 -5.21
CA PRO A 208 -15.12 -23.98 -4.68
C PRO A 208 -15.41 -22.47 -4.66
N ARG A 209 -14.40 -21.63 -4.47
CA ARG A 209 -14.57 -20.15 -4.42
C ARG A 209 -15.19 -19.61 -5.70
N LYS A 210 -14.76 -20.12 -6.87
CA LYS A 210 -15.25 -19.70 -8.18
C LYS A 210 -16.77 -19.89 -8.34
N TYR A 211 -17.33 -20.86 -7.64
CA TYR A 211 -18.73 -21.26 -7.75
C TYR A 211 -19.61 -20.67 -6.64
N THR A 212 -19.06 -19.88 -5.70
CA THR A 212 -19.89 -19.20 -4.71
C THR A 212 -20.81 -18.19 -5.37
N GLN A 213 -21.97 -17.93 -4.77
CA GLN A 213 -22.97 -16.98 -5.29
C GLN A 213 -22.36 -15.63 -5.58
N LYS A 214 -21.49 -15.11 -4.70
CA LYS A 214 -20.75 -13.85 -4.91
C LYS A 214 -20.11 -13.77 -6.30
N TYR A 215 -19.30 -14.78 -6.67
CA TYR A 215 -18.58 -14.75 -7.95
C TYR A 215 -19.48 -15.05 -9.13
N GLN A 216 -20.47 -15.93 -8.96
CA GLN A 216 -21.47 -16.19 -10.00
C GLN A 216 -22.25 -14.91 -10.33
N HIS A 217 -22.67 -14.14 -9.33
CA HIS A 217 -23.34 -12.86 -9.53
C HIS A 217 -22.41 -11.81 -10.17
N LEU A 218 -21.13 -11.74 -9.79
CA LEU A 218 -20.16 -10.85 -10.43
C LEU A 218 -19.95 -11.17 -11.91
N PHE A 219 -19.78 -12.45 -12.26
CA PHE A 219 -19.66 -12.88 -13.66
C PHE A 219 -20.95 -12.57 -14.43
N SER A 220 -22.11 -12.89 -13.86
CA SER A 220 -23.41 -12.58 -14.50
C SER A 220 -23.60 -11.07 -14.69
N ALA A 221 -23.17 -10.22 -13.77
CA ALA A 221 -23.25 -8.76 -13.90
C ALA A 221 -22.43 -8.25 -15.11
N ILE A 222 -21.26 -8.83 -15.35
CA ILE A 222 -20.44 -8.52 -16.52
C ILE A 222 -21.09 -9.06 -17.82
N GLU A 223 -21.59 -10.29 -17.77
CA GLU A 223 -22.23 -10.91 -18.93
C GLU A 223 -23.54 -10.22 -19.34
N ASN A 224 -24.25 -9.62 -18.41
CA ASN A 224 -25.51 -8.90 -18.65
C ASN A 224 -25.30 -7.44 -19.04
N ALA A 225 -24.06 -6.95 -19.11
CA ALA A 225 -23.78 -5.57 -19.54
C ALA A 225 -24.25 -5.35 -21.00
N PRO A 226 -24.78 -4.15 -21.33
CA PRO A 226 -25.50 -3.88 -22.58
C PRO A 226 -24.59 -3.75 -23.84
N PHE A 227 -23.29 -3.96 -23.71
CA PHE A 227 -22.32 -3.75 -24.78
C PHE A 227 -21.74 -5.05 -25.33
N PRO A 228 -21.19 -5.06 -26.57
CA PRO A 228 -20.42 -6.18 -27.10
C PRO A 228 -19.26 -6.58 -26.19
N ARG A 229 -18.83 -7.82 -26.29
CA ARG A 229 -17.79 -8.41 -25.45
C ARG A 229 -16.83 -9.23 -26.28
N LYS A 230 -15.56 -9.26 -25.85
CA LYS A 230 -14.51 -10.17 -26.36
C LYS A 230 -13.70 -10.73 -25.20
N CYS A 231 -13.05 -11.87 -25.39
CA CYS A 231 -12.04 -12.33 -24.46
C CYS A 231 -10.81 -11.40 -24.50
N LEU A 232 -10.14 -11.21 -23.37
CA LEU A 232 -8.92 -10.40 -23.34
C LEU A 232 -7.90 -10.89 -24.37
N ARG A 233 -7.72 -12.22 -24.52
CA ARG A 233 -6.78 -12.80 -25.50
C ARG A 233 -7.01 -12.32 -26.94
N ASP A 234 -8.26 -12.09 -27.32
CA ASP A 234 -8.63 -11.69 -28.66
C ASP A 234 -8.31 -10.21 -28.95
N LEU A 235 -7.95 -9.48 -27.92
CA LEU A 235 -7.54 -8.07 -27.99
C LEU A 235 -6.02 -7.88 -27.98
N LEU A 236 -5.23 -8.95 -27.87
CA LEU A 236 -3.78 -8.87 -27.73
C LEU A 236 -3.07 -8.97 -29.08
N VAL A 237 -2.06 -8.13 -29.29
CA VAL A 237 -1.06 -8.32 -30.37
C VAL A 237 0.22 -8.95 -29.83
N ASP A 238 0.52 -8.77 -28.54
CA ASP A 238 1.67 -9.39 -27.89
C ASP A 238 1.40 -9.66 -26.40
N SER A 239 2.08 -10.69 -25.87
CA SER A 239 1.92 -11.13 -24.49
C SER A 239 3.18 -11.82 -24.01
N VAL A 240 3.97 -11.15 -23.15
CA VAL A 240 5.32 -11.56 -22.79
C VAL A 240 5.51 -11.60 -21.27
N SER A 241 5.97 -12.75 -20.77
CA SER A 241 6.42 -12.87 -19.37
C SER A 241 7.77 -12.18 -19.19
N GLY A 242 7.94 -11.45 -18.07
CA GLY A 242 9.20 -10.78 -17.77
C GLY A 242 10.34 -11.75 -17.48
N ASN A 243 11.52 -11.17 -17.37
CA ASN A 243 12.76 -11.86 -17.06
C ASN A 243 13.51 -11.13 -15.94
N TRP A 244 14.15 -11.89 -15.04
CA TRP A 244 14.89 -11.27 -13.93
C TRP A 244 16.25 -10.69 -14.36
N GLY A 245 16.80 -11.14 -15.48
CA GLY A 245 18.11 -10.74 -15.98
C GLY A 245 19.26 -11.24 -15.11
N LYS A 246 20.47 -10.83 -15.47
CA LYS A 246 21.72 -11.07 -14.72
C LYS A 246 21.96 -9.93 -13.73
N ASP A 247 22.82 -10.14 -12.74
CA ASP A 247 23.21 -9.08 -11.82
C ASP A 247 23.95 -7.96 -12.56
N ASP A 248 23.78 -6.71 -12.11
CA ASP A 248 24.39 -5.54 -12.74
C ASP A 248 25.93 -5.56 -12.66
N SER A 249 26.48 -6.29 -11.70
CA SER A 249 27.94 -6.49 -11.54
C SER A 249 28.59 -7.36 -12.62
N VAL A 250 27.80 -8.06 -13.46
CA VAL A 250 28.33 -8.91 -14.54
C VAL A 250 29.02 -8.02 -15.60
N ALA A 251 30.33 -8.19 -15.76
CA ALA A 251 31.13 -7.47 -16.73
C ALA A 251 31.00 -8.12 -18.13
N ASP A 252 29.94 -7.75 -18.88
CA ASP A 252 29.74 -8.19 -20.25
C ASP A 252 29.12 -7.01 -21.02
N GLU A 253 29.89 -6.47 -21.96
CA GLU A 253 29.52 -5.30 -22.77
C GLU A 253 28.39 -5.59 -23.78
N ASN A 254 28.11 -6.85 -24.08
CA ASN A 254 27.04 -7.25 -24.98
C ASN A 254 25.65 -7.24 -24.30
N LEU A 255 25.61 -7.03 -23.00
CA LEU A 255 24.37 -7.03 -22.24
C LEU A 255 23.78 -5.61 -22.13
N VAL A 256 22.48 -5.51 -22.30
CA VAL A 256 21.73 -4.26 -22.13
C VAL A 256 21.38 -4.08 -20.65
N SER A 257 21.82 -2.96 -20.06
CA SER A 257 21.45 -2.60 -18.69
C SER A 257 20.09 -1.87 -18.67
N SER A 258 19.19 -2.30 -17.81
CA SER A 258 17.86 -1.74 -17.68
C SER A 258 17.35 -1.81 -16.25
N LEU A 259 16.52 -0.84 -15.85
CA LEU A 259 15.91 -0.80 -14.52
C LEU A 259 14.75 -1.81 -14.44
N ALA A 260 14.85 -2.78 -13.52
CA ALA A 260 13.89 -3.88 -13.43
C ALA A 260 12.70 -3.53 -12.52
N ILE A 261 11.50 -3.49 -13.07
CA ILE A 261 10.24 -3.36 -12.33
C ILE A 261 9.87 -4.71 -11.70
N ARG A 262 9.51 -4.70 -10.43
CA ARG A 262 9.03 -5.86 -9.67
C ARG A 262 7.60 -5.61 -9.17
N ALA A 263 6.96 -6.61 -8.59
CA ALA A 263 5.65 -6.46 -7.94
C ALA A 263 5.64 -5.42 -6.80
N THR A 264 6.81 -5.15 -6.19
CA THR A 264 6.98 -4.14 -5.13
C THR A 264 6.87 -2.69 -5.60
N GLU A 265 7.02 -2.43 -6.87
CA GLU A 265 6.87 -1.11 -7.48
C GLU A 265 5.41 -0.79 -7.83
N PHE A 266 4.51 -1.79 -7.84
CA PHE A 266 3.07 -1.54 -7.95
C PHE A 266 2.54 -1.02 -6.63
N ASP A 267 2.01 0.18 -6.63
CA ASP A 267 1.32 0.72 -5.47
C ASP A 267 -0.14 0.21 -5.40
N ASN A 268 -0.83 0.48 -4.28
CA ASN A 268 -2.23 0.10 -4.12
C ASN A 268 -3.20 1.06 -4.86
N LYS A 269 -2.67 2.05 -5.56
CA LYS A 269 -3.41 3.02 -6.39
C LYS A 269 -3.25 2.74 -7.88
N TYR A 270 -2.62 1.60 -8.22
CA TYR A 270 -2.34 1.14 -9.59
C TYR A 270 -1.35 2.02 -10.37
N ASN A 271 -0.45 2.71 -9.66
CA ASN A 271 0.68 3.39 -10.26
C ASN A 271 1.97 2.59 -10.05
N LEU A 272 3.00 2.93 -10.82
CA LEU A 272 4.35 2.42 -10.63
C LEU A 272 5.19 3.44 -9.87
N ASN A 273 5.75 3.02 -8.73
CA ASN A 273 6.73 3.81 -8.00
C ASN A 273 8.14 3.57 -8.57
N LEU A 274 8.49 4.27 -9.62
CA LEU A 274 9.79 4.17 -10.30
C LEU A 274 10.93 4.89 -9.54
N ASP A 275 10.63 5.61 -8.47
CA ASP A 275 11.61 6.29 -7.60
C ASP A 275 11.94 5.47 -6.35
N ASN A 276 11.48 4.23 -6.28
CA ASN A 276 11.82 3.32 -5.20
C ASN A 276 13.33 3.03 -5.19
N LYS A 277 14.02 3.49 -4.13
CA LYS A 277 15.47 3.29 -3.94
C LYS A 277 15.94 1.83 -3.92
N ARG A 278 15.01 0.88 -3.82
CA ARG A 278 15.29 -0.56 -3.86
C ARG A 278 15.26 -1.15 -5.27
N MET A 279 14.83 -0.38 -6.27
CA MET A 279 14.95 -0.81 -7.66
C MET A 279 16.41 -0.99 -8.04
N LYS A 280 16.67 -1.98 -8.89
CA LYS A 280 18.03 -2.31 -9.33
C LYS A 280 18.09 -2.37 -10.84
N PHE A 281 19.22 -1.96 -11.37
CA PHE A 281 19.58 -2.27 -12.73
C PHE A 281 19.88 -3.76 -12.86
N ARG A 282 19.48 -4.33 -13.97
CA ARG A 282 19.72 -5.73 -14.34
C ARG A 282 20.23 -5.75 -15.77
N LYS A 283 21.02 -6.76 -16.11
CA LYS A 283 21.61 -6.94 -17.43
C LYS A 283 20.91 -8.05 -18.19
N TYR A 284 20.59 -7.81 -19.43
CA TYR A 284 19.82 -8.70 -20.31
C TYR A 284 20.55 -8.93 -21.63
N ASP A 285 20.49 -10.15 -22.14
CA ASP A 285 20.87 -10.43 -23.52
C ASP A 285 19.99 -9.59 -24.46
N ALA A 286 20.57 -9.03 -25.52
CA ALA A 286 19.88 -8.09 -26.41
C ALA A 286 18.56 -8.65 -26.98
N MET A 287 18.53 -9.93 -27.37
CA MET A 287 17.31 -10.57 -27.87
C MET A 287 16.22 -10.73 -26.80
N ILE A 288 16.61 -10.95 -25.54
CA ILE A 288 15.66 -11.01 -24.41
C ILE A 288 15.15 -9.60 -24.15
N TYR A 289 16.05 -8.63 -24.09
CA TYR A 289 15.69 -7.24 -23.84
C TYR A 289 14.68 -6.70 -24.85
N GLU A 290 14.89 -6.96 -26.15
CA GLU A 290 13.96 -6.53 -27.21
C GLU A 290 12.52 -7.05 -26.99
N LYS A 291 12.35 -8.25 -26.40
CA LYS A 291 11.04 -8.82 -26.08
C LYS A 291 10.40 -8.18 -24.86
N ILE A 292 11.22 -7.84 -23.83
CA ILE A 292 10.72 -7.36 -22.55
C ILE A 292 10.86 -5.85 -22.35
N LYS A 293 11.49 -5.14 -23.28
CA LYS A 293 11.52 -3.67 -23.19
C LYS A 293 10.08 -3.13 -23.19
N LEU A 294 9.91 -2.03 -22.46
CA LEU A 294 8.61 -1.39 -22.35
C LEU A 294 8.46 -0.26 -23.37
N THR A 295 7.27 -0.16 -23.90
CA THR A 295 6.85 0.90 -24.82
C THR A 295 5.60 1.60 -24.29
N PRO A 296 5.31 2.85 -24.72
CA PRO A 296 4.06 3.51 -24.34
C PRO A 296 2.84 2.63 -24.68
N ASN A 297 1.81 2.72 -23.86
CA ASN A 297 0.58 1.93 -23.94
C ASN A 297 0.68 0.44 -23.55
N ASP A 298 1.86 -0.06 -23.18
CA ASP A 298 1.98 -1.39 -22.60
C ASP A 298 1.23 -1.46 -21.27
N ILE A 299 0.63 -2.62 -20.98
CA ILE A 299 -0.02 -2.91 -19.70
C ILE A 299 0.77 -4.02 -19.01
N LEU A 300 1.22 -3.72 -17.79
CA LEU A 300 1.86 -4.72 -16.93
C LEU A 300 0.84 -5.33 -15.98
N ILE A 301 0.94 -6.65 -15.77
CA ILE A 301 0.09 -7.44 -14.88
C ILE A 301 0.97 -8.12 -13.85
N GLU A 302 0.68 -7.93 -12.57
CA GLU A 302 1.29 -8.69 -11.49
C GLU A 302 0.79 -10.13 -11.56
N LYS A 303 1.67 -11.05 -11.97
CA LYS A 303 1.28 -12.46 -12.06
C LYS A 303 1.65 -13.27 -10.82
N SER A 304 2.59 -12.80 -10.00
CA SER A 304 3.04 -13.50 -8.78
C SER A 304 3.33 -12.52 -7.66
N GLY A 305 2.93 -12.88 -6.43
CA GLY A 305 3.09 -12.02 -5.24
C GLY A 305 1.83 -12.06 -4.38
N GLY A 306 1.21 -10.90 -4.22
CA GLY A 306 -0.01 -10.76 -3.42
C GLY A 306 0.22 -10.92 -1.91
N SER A 307 -0.87 -10.78 -1.16
CA SER A 307 -0.93 -11.01 0.29
C SER A 307 -2.30 -11.62 0.64
N ASP A 308 -2.53 -11.92 1.92
CA ASP A 308 -3.80 -12.50 2.35
C ASP A 308 -5.00 -11.61 2.00
N ASN A 309 -4.81 -10.29 2.07
CA ASN A 309 -5.85 -9.30 1.80
C ASN A 309 -5.80 -8.71 0.38
N GLN A 310 -4.79 -9.06 -0.42
CA GLN A 310 -4.60 -8.53 -1.76
C GLN A 310 -4.35 -9.65 -2.76
N PRO A 311 -5.31 -9.93 -3.68
CA PRO A 311 -5.11 -10.90 -4.74
C PRO A 311 -4.01 -10.42 -5.70
N VAL A 312 -3.40 -11.33 -6.45
CA VAL A 312 -2.56 -11.00 -7.61
C VAL A 312 -3.43 -10.49 -8.77
N GLY A 313 -2.81 -9.87 -9.76
CA GLY A 313 -3.51 -9.32 -10.90
C GLY A 313 -3.64 -7.81 -10.86
N ARG A 314 -2.87 -7.11 -10.00
CA ARG A 314 -2.72 -5.65 -10.12
C ARG A 314 -2.16 -5.33 -11.51
N VAL A 315 -2.60 -4.22 -12.05
CA VAL A 315 -2.16 -3.76 -13.37
C VAL A 315 -1.49 -2.39 -13.28
N ALA A 316 -0.58 -2.11 -14.18
CA ALA A 316 0.01 -0.79 -14.36
C ALA A 316 0.07 -0.43 -15.83
N PHE A 317 -0.10 0.83 -16.14
CA PHE A 317 -0.04 1.37 -17.50
C PHE A 317 1.29 2.08 -17.73
N ILE A 318 1.91 1.86 -18.87
CA ILE A 318 3.18 2.48 -19.22
C ILE A 318 2.90 3.78 -19.96
N GLU A 319 3.15 4.89 -19.27
CA GLU A 319 3.06 6.23 -19.83
C GLU A 319 4.32 6.54 -20.69
N LYS A 320 4.15 7.41 -21.66
CA LYS A 320 5.24 7.81 -22.58
C LYS A 320 6.45 8.36 -21.83
N GLU A 321 6.22 9.23 -20.85
CA GLU A 321 7.25 9.89 -20.06
C GLU A 321 8.10 8.89 -19.24
N MET A 322 7.54 7.74 -18.87
CA MET A 322 8.26 6.72 -18.11
C MET A 322 9.40 6.08 -18.91
N VAL A 323 9.18 5.87 -20.21
CA VAL A 323 10.14 5.19 -21.11
C VAL A 323 11.03 6.14 -21.89
N GLU A 324 10.66 7.41 -22.00
CA GLU A 324 11.53 8.44 -22.60
C GLU A 324 12.72 8.80 -21.70
N THR A 325 12.57 8.71 -20.40
CA THR A 325 13.59 9.08 -19.42
C THR A 325 14.38 7.90 -18.87
N ARG A 326 13.89 6.66 -19.04
CA ARG A 326 14.44 5.46 -18.41
C ARG A 326 14.36 4.25 -19.33
N SER A 327 15.42 3.45 -19.36
CA SER A 327 15.37 2.10 -19.90
C SER A 327 14.70 1.18 -18.87
N LEU A 328 13.54 0.63 -19.21
CA LEU A 328 12.72 -0.18 -18.30
C LEU A 328 12.54 -1.60 -18.82
N ALA A 329 12.72 -2.55 -17.92
CA ALA A 329 12.37 -3.96 -18.09
C ALA A 329 11.56 -4.41 -16.87
N TYR A 330 11.14 -5.67 -16.80
CA TYR A 330 10.33 -6.16 -15.69
C TYR A 330 10.66 -7.62 -15.36
N SER A 331 10.45 -7.95 -14.07
CA SER A 331 10.78 -9.26 -13.52
C SER A 331 9.82 -10.37 -14.02
N ASN A 332 10.24 -11.60 -13.84
CA ASN A 332 9.45 -12.79 -14.12
C ASN A 332 8.14 -12.90 -13.29
N PHE A 333 7.93 -12.05 -12.28
CA PHE A 333 6.68 -11.95 -11.53
C PHE A 333 5.65 -11.03 -12.17
N ILE A 334 6.00 -10.42 -13.30
CA ILE A 334 5.16 -9.51 -14.06
C ILE A 334 4.99 -10.07 -15.48
N HIS A 335 3.85 -9.79 -16.08
CA HIS A 335 3.51 -10.11 -17.44
C HIS A 335 3.11 -8.85 -18.20
N LYS A 336 3.67 -8.64 -19.38
CA LYS A 336 3.30 -7.54 -20.28
C LYS A 336 2.25 -8.01 -21.27
N ILE A 337 1.25 -7.18 -21.54
CA ILE A 337 0.33 -7.33 -22.65
C ILE A 337 0.32 -6.07 -23.50
N VAL A 338 0.17 -6.24 -24.80
CA VAL A 338 0.04 -5.17 -25.78
C VAL A 338 -1.32 -5.30 -26.45
N ILE A 339 -2.12 -4.26 -26.37
CA ILE A 339 -3.48 -4.26 -26.91
C ILE A 339 -3.47 -3.90 -28.40
N ASN A 340 -4.27 -4.62 -29.19
CA ASN A 340 -4.56 -4.25 -30.56
C ASN A 340 -5.38 -2.96 -30.62
N GLU A 341 -4.75 -1.86 -30.96
CA GLU A 341 -5.40 -0.55 -31.01
C GLU A 341 -6.50 -0.45 -32.08
N THR A 342 -6.57 -1.39 -33.03
CA THR A 342 -7.70 -1.46 -33.97
C THR A 342 -8.96 -2.01 -33.31
N GLU A 343 -8.81 -2.84 -32.28
CA GLU A 343 -9.89 -3.51 -31.56
C GLU A 343 -10.36 -2.75 -30.30
N ALA A 344 -9.41 -2.23 -29.52
CA ALA A 344 -9.71 -1.55 -28.27
C ALA A 344 -8.70 -0.45 -27.96
N VAL A 345 -9.11 0.52 -27.13
CA VAL A 345 -8.25 1.57 -26.60
C VAL A 345 -7.42 1.01 -25.44
N PRO A 346 -6.07 0.97 -25.51
CA PRO A 346 -5.22 0.37 -24.45
C PRO A 346 -5.50 0.93 -23.06
N ARG A 347 -5.67 2.25 -22.95
CA ARG A 347 -5.99 2.92 -21.67
C ARG A 347 -7.34 2.49 -21.10
N TYR A 348 -8.34 2.30 -21.93
CA TYR A 348 -9.63 1.76 -21.51
C TYR A 348 -9.51 0.32 -20.97
N VAL A 349 -8.79 -0.54 -21.68
CA VAL A 349 -8.55 -1.93 -21.24
C VAL A 349 -7.82 -1.95 -19.91
N TYR A 350 -6.82 -1.11 -19.71
CA TYR A 350 -6.14 -0.94 -18.42
C TYR A 350 -7.12 -0.58 -17.30
N GLU A 351 -7.97 0.43 -17.49
CA GLU A 351 -8.95 0.85 -16.47
C GLU A 351 -9.98 -0.27 -16.18
N TYR A 352 -10.37 -1.01 -17.22
CA TYR A 352 -11.25 -2.16 -17.06
C TYR A 352 -10.59 -3.28 -16.24
N LEU A 353 -9.34 -3.65 -16.54
CA LEU A 353 -8.60 -4.67 -15.79
C LEU A 353 -8.36 -4.26 -14.34
N ARG A 354 -8.13 -2.98 -14.09
CA ARG A 354 -8.04 -2.40 -12.75
C ARG A 354 -9.37 -2.56 -11.99
N LEU A 355 -10.50 -2.26 -12.62
CA LEU A 355 -11.83 -2.50 -12.06
C LEU A 355 -12.04 -3.97 -11.71
N ILE A 356 -11.71 -4.90 -12.61
CA ILE A 356 -11.81 -6.36 -12.41
C ILE A 356 -11.00 -6.80 -11.18
N HIS A 357 -9.81 -6.24 -10.97
CA HIS A 357 -9.01 -6.52 -9.78
C HIS A 357 -9.67 -5.93 -8.51
N ASN A 358 -10.20 -4.71 -8.56
CA ASN A 358 -10.83 -4.04 -7.41
C ASN A 358 -12.09 -4.76 -6.93
N ILE A 359 -12.93 -5.23 -7.85
CA ILE A 359 -14.11 -6.05 -7.51
C ILE A 359 -13.77 -7.50 -7.17
N LYS A 360 -12.46 -7.82 -7.06
CA LYS A 360 -11.92 -9.10 -6.57
C LYS A 360 -12.16 -10.32 -7.47
N ILE A 361 -12.45 -10.14 -8.74
CA ILE A 361 -12.61 -11.27 -9.68
C ILE A 361 -11.31 -12.08 -9.81
N THR A 362 -10.15 -11.45 -9.72
CA THR A 362 -8.86 -12.15 -9.78
C THR A 362 -8.60 -13.10 -8.60
N GLU A 363 -9.36 -13.01 -7.51
CA GLU A 363 -9.24 -13.94 -6.37
C GLU A 363 -9.52 -15.40 -6.75
N VAL A 364 -10.41 -15.65 -7.72
CA VAL A 364 -10.74 -16.99 -8.17
C VAL A 364 -9.87 -17.45 -9.36
N MET A 365 -8.97 -16.60 -9.83
CA MET A 365 -8.04 -16.87 -10.93
C MET A 365 -6.61 -17.09 -10.45
N GLN A 366 -6.42 -17.40 -9.16
CA GLN A 366 -5.09 -17.58 -8.57
C GLN A 366 -4.92 -18.95 -7.93
N THR A 367 -3.66 -19.37 -7.85
CA THR A 367 -3.22 -20.52 -7.04
C THR A 367 -2.27 -20.02 -5.97
N GLN A 368 -2.13 -20.77 -4.89
CA GLN A 368 -1.15 -20.48 -3.85
C GLN A 368 -0.24 -21.69 -3.64
N THR A 369 1.06 -21.46 -3.78
CA THR A 369 2.10 -22.44 -3.49
C THR A 369 3.18 -21.79 -2.63
N ASN A 370 3.57 -22.44 -1.54
CA ASN A 370 4.63 -21.97 -0.64
C ASN A 370 4.44 -20.50 -0.15
N GLY A 371 3.19 -20.10 0.10
CA GLY A 371 2.86 -18.74 0.56
C GLY A 371 2.81 -17.67 -0.54
N ILE A 372 3.21 -17.98 -1.77
CA ILE A 372 3.16 -17.07 -2.91
C ILE A 372 1.88 -17.36 -3.74
N LYS A 373 1.11 -16.32 -4.02
CA LYS A 373 -0.03 -16.40 -4.93
C LYS A 373 0.44 -16.19 -6.37
N ASN A 374 -0.11 -17.00 -7.27
CA ASN A 374 0.19 -16.94 -8.69
C ASN A 374 -1.10 -16.83 -9.51
N LEU A 375 -1.16 -15.87 -10.41
CA LEU A 375 -2.27 -15.68 -11.34
C LEU A 375 -2.24 -16.76 -12.41
N ILE A 376 -3.37 -17.39 -12.67
CA ILE A 376 -3.54 -18.39 -13.73
C ILE A 376 -3.75 -17.61 -15.03
N MET A 377 -2.67 -17.34 -15.76
CA MET A 377 -2.70 -16.50 -16.95
C MET A 377 -3.70 -16.99 -18.01
N GLY A 378 -3.88 -18.32 -18.15
CA GLY A 378 -4.89 -18.88 -19.07
C GLY A 378 -6.32 -18.48 -18.73
N GLU A 379 -6.68 -18.46 -17.43
CA GLU A 379 -7.99 -17.98 -16.97
C GLU A 379 -8.08 -16.43 -17.10
N TYR A 380 -7.01 -15.73 -16.79
CA TYR A 380 -6.97 -14.28 -16.91
C TYR A 380 -7.14 -13.80 -18.35
N PHE A 381 -6.53 -14.46 -19.31
CA PHE A 381 -6.71 -14.15 -20.74
C PHE A 381 -8.10 -14.51 -21.28
N ASN A 382 -8.85 -15.35 -20.56
CA ASN A 382 -10.26 -15.62 -20.85
C ASN A 382 -11.23 -14.62 -20.21
N LEU A 383 -10.74 -13.59 -19.52
CA LEU A 383 -11.59 -12.54 -18.98
C LEU A 383 -12.44 -11.90 -20.09
N THR A 384 -13.72 -11.77 -19.81
CA THR A 384 -14.65 -11.03 -20.65
C THR A 384 -14.40 -9.55 -20.54
N ILE A 385 -14.03 -8.89 -21.61
CA ILE A 385 -13.87 -7.43 -21.72
C ILE A 385 -15.11 -6.87 -22.41
N ILE A 386 -15.80 -5.96 -21.74
CA ILE A 386 -16.92 -5.20 -22.30
C ILE A 386 -16.34 -4.16 -23.25
N LEU A 387 -16.87 -4.08 -24.48
CA LEU A 387 -16.33 -3.25 -25.54
C LEU A 387 -17.42 -2.31 -26.12
N PRO A 388 -17.68 -1.19 -25.49
CA PRO A 388 -18.48 -0.14 -26.11
C PRO A 388 -17.75 0.41 -27.35
N GLU A 389 -18.42 1.22 -28.14
CA GLU A 389 -17.80 1.90 -29.27
C GLU A 389 -16.54 2.67 -28.86
N LYS A 390 -15.56 2.78 -29.77
CA LYS A 390 -14.25 3.39 -29.46
C LYS A 390 -14.34 4.80 -28.89
N GLU A 391 -15.29 5.60 -29.34
CA GLU A 391 -15.49 6.95 -28.82
C GLU A 391 -15.85 6.92 -27.35
N LYS A 392 -16.73 5.99 -26.95
CA LYS A 392 -17.09 5.78 -25.54
C LYS A 392 -15.90 5.25 -24.72
N GLN A 393 -15.11 4.30 -25.29
CA GLN A 393 -13.87 3.84 -24.65
C GLN A 393 -12.91 5.00 -24.37
N LEU A 394 -12.68 5.89 -25.36
CA LEU A 394 -11.85 7.08 -25.22
C LEU A 394 -12.39 8.03 -24.15
N THR A 395 -13.69 8.23 -24.10
CA THR A 395 -14.36 9.10 -23.11
C THR A 395 -14.14 8.55 -21.69
N ILE A 396 -14.38 7.24 -21.50
CA ILE A 396 -14.14 6.57 -20.20
C ILE A 396 -12.66 6.69 -19.80
N ALA A 397 -11.73 6.40 -20.72
CA ALA A 397 -10.30 6.47 -20.47
C ALA A 397 -9.83 7.89 -20.10
N ARG A 398 -10.35 8.92 -20.80
CA ARG A 398 -10.01 10.33 -20.52
C ARG A 398 -10.54 10.76 -19.16
N GLU A 399 -11.78 10.43 -18.81
CA GLU A 399 -12.37 10.81 -17.54
C GLU A 399 -11.67 10.11 -16.36
N ALA A 400 -11.38 8.81 -16.46
CA ALA A 400 -10.60 8.09 -15.46
C ALA A 400 -9.21 8.71 -15.27
N SER A 401 -8.52 9.03 -16.38
CA SER A 401 -7.21 9.70 -16.35
C SER A 401 -7.28 11.10 -15.74
N ARG A 402 -8.34 11.88 -16.02
CA ARG A 402 -8.58 13.20 -15.43
C ARG A 402 -8.73 13.11 -13.92
N LYS A 403 -9.59 12.20 -13.44
CA LYS A 403 -9.82 11.97 -12.01
C LYS A 403 -8.52 11.55 -11.31
N ARG A 404 -7.75 10.65 -11.89
CA ARG A 404 -6.46 10.19 -11.35
C ARG A 404 -5.46 11.33 -11.24
N ARG A 405 -5.33 12.16 -12.27
CA ARG A 405 -4.46 13.35 -12.26
C ARG A 405 -4.87 14.33 -11.17
N GLN A 406 -6.16 14.61 -11.03
CA GLN A 406 -6.67 15.47 -9.96
C GLN A 406 -6.37 14.90 -8.57
N ALA A 407 -6.54 13.59 -8.37
CA ALA A 407 -6.18 12.95 -7.10
C ALA A 407 -4.70 13.11 -6.78
N LEU A 408 -3.81 12.92 -7.76
CA LEU A 408 -2.37 13.11 -7.61
C LEU A 408 -2.03 14.57 -7.25
N GLU A 409 -2.64 15.54 -7.91
CA GLU A 409 -2.45 16.96 -7.59
C GLU A 409 -2.88 17.30 -6.16
N ILE A 410 -3.98 16.70 -5.68
CA ILE A 410 -4.46 16.88 -4.31
C ILE A 410 -3.47 16.27 -3.32
N GLU A 411 -2.92 15.08 -3.60
CA GLU A 411 -1.90 14.43 -2.74
C GLU A 411 -0.59 15.24 -2.72
N MET A 412 -0.17 15.79 -3.84
CA MET A 412 0.99 16.68 -3.88
C MET A 412 0.76 17.92 -3.01
N LYS A 413 -0.41 18.54 -3.10
CA LYS A 413 -0.77 19.69 -2.23
C LYS A 413 -0.79 19.30 -0.76
N ALA A 414 -1.31 18.12 -0.41
CA ALA A 414 -1.29 17.60 0.95
C ALA A 414 0.14 17.48 1.51
N SER A 415 1.06 16.98 0.68
CA SER A 415 2.48 16.88 1.04
C SER A 415 3.15 18.25 1.19
N GLN A 416 2.85 19.19 0.30
CA GLN A 416 3.38 20.57 0.34
C GLN A 416 2.92 21.32 1.61
N ILE A 417 1.66 21.16 2.04
CA ILE A 417 1.15 21.76 3.28
C ILE A 417 1.97 21.32 4.49
N LEU A 418 2.22 20.02 4.61
CA LEU A 418 3.00 19.48 5.72
C LEU A 418 4.45 19.96 5.69
N GLU A 419 5.06 20.03 4.51
CA GLU A 419 6.44 20.49 4.36
C GLU A 419 6.58 22.00 4.67
N ALA A 420 5.64 22.82 4.21
CA ALA A 420 5.60 24.24 4.54
C ALA A 420 5.49 24.48 6.06
N ALA A 421 4.62 23.73 6.74
CA ALA A 421 4.51 23.78 8.19
C ALA A 421 5.81 23.37 8.89
N ARG A 422 6.49 22.33 8.41
CA ARG A 422 7.80 21.92 8.94
C ARG A 422 8.86 22.99 8.77
N ILE A 423 8.91 23.64 7.62
CA ILE A 423 9.85 24.76 7.38
C ILE A 423 9.54 25.92 8.33
N GLN A 424 8.26 26.25 8.54
CA GLN A 424 7.85 27.30 9.48
C GLN A 424 8.27 26.95 10.92
N VAL A 425 8.00 25.73 11.37
CA VAL A 425 8.41 25.25 12.69
C VAL A 425 9.93 25.29 12.85
N LYS A 426 10.68 24.91 11.81
CA LYS A 426 12.14 24.99 11.81
C LYS A 426 12.63 26.41 12.03
N LYS A 427 12.04 27.39 11.35
CA LYS A 427 12.38 28.82 11.52
C LYS A 427 12.08 29.32 12.95
N ILE A 428 10.93 28.93 13.50
CA ILE A 428 10.55 29.30 14.89
C ILE A 428 11.56 28.73 15.90
N LEU A 429 12.03 27.49 15.71
CA LEU A 429 12.90 26.81 16.67
C LEU A 429 14.38 27.18 16.54
N LEU A 430 14.85 27.47 15.34
CA LEU A 430 16.28 27.65 15.02
C LEU A 430 16.63 29.10 14.64
N GLY A 431 15.64 29.96 14.39
CA GLY A 431 15.81 31.31 13.86
C GLY A 431 15.96 31.31 12.32
N ASP A 432 15.93 32.48 11.72
CA ASP A 432 15.99 32.69 10.26
C ASP A 432 17.40 32.45 9.64
N SER A 433 18.35 31.97 10.42
CA SER A 433 19.77 31.86 10.04
C SER A 433 20.14 30.49 9.44
N LEU A 434 19.27 29.89 8.58
CA LEU A 434 19.63 28.68 7.86
C LEU A 434 19.20 28.74 6.39
#